data_871caddf23a75d1fb7b22210e96843e9
#
_entry.id   871caddf23a75d1fb7b22210e96843e9
#
_cell.length_a   1.000
_cell.length_b   1.000
_cell.length_c   1.000
_cell.angle_alpha   90.00
_cell.angle_beta   90.00
_cell.angle_gamma   90.00
#
_symmetry.space_group_name_H-M   'P 1'
#
loop_
_entity.id
_entity.type
_entity.pdbx_description
1 polymer ?
#
loop_
_entity_poly.entity_id
_entity_poly.type
_entity_poly.pdbx_seq_one_letter_code
_entity_poly.pdbx_strand_id
1 'polypeptide(L)'
;ARGRIGTVFQLFNLLHARTVADKIGFPLEVAGVPKAEREARVAELAELVGLTDRIGHFPSQLSGGQKQRVGIARALAANPSVLLCDEATSALDPNTTHAILTLIKDINKKLGITVVVITHQMSVVEEICDHVAILDGGVVVEEGSVQEIFSNPKTPAARRLVAPNGGSAARDLSSFAPDDHVV
;
A
#
# COMPACT_ATOMS: atom_id res chain seq x y z
N ALA A 1 9.14 -16.73 11.26
CA ALA A 1 8.17 -16.31 10.23
C ALA A 1 7.79 -14.83 10.29
N ARG A 2 8.12 -14.06 11.35
CA ARG A 2 7.67 -12.67 11.58
C ARG A 2 8.33 -11.61 10.69
N GLY A 3 9.38 -11.89 9.94
CA GLY A 3 10.06 -10.92 9.08
C GLY A 3 9.72 -11.02 7.59
N ARG A 4 8.79 -11.88 7.19
CA ARG A 4 8.57 -12.15 5.74
C ARG A 4 7.59 -11.22 5.06
N ILE A 5 6.72 -10.52 5.79
CA ILE A 5 5.69 -9.65 5.23
C ILE A 5 5.82 -8.26 5.87
N GLY A 6 6.04 -7.25 5.05
CA GLY A 6 5.94 -5.84 5.41
C GLY A 6 4.56 -5.31 5.03
N THR A 7 3.93 -4.50 5.88
CA THR A 7 2.59 -3.96 5.60
C THR A 7 2.59 -2.44 5.60
N VAL A 8 1.98 -1.89 4.56
CA VAL A 8 1.72 -0.45 4.39
C VAL A 8 0.21 -0.24 4.42
N PHE A 9 -0.27 0.61 5.30
CA PHE A 9 -1.69 0.89 5.50
C PHE A 9 -2.10 2.24 4.92
N GLN A 10 -3.39 2.42 4.63
CA GLN A 10 -4.02 3.68 4.24
C GLN A 10 -3.76 4.80 5.26
N LEU A 11 -3.98 4.53 6.54
CA LEU A 11 -3.62 5.43 7.63
C LEU A 11 -2.16 5.21 7.99
N PHE A 12 -1.36 6.25 7.91
CA PHE A 12 0.10 6.21 8.08
C PHE A 12 0.57 5.57 9.39
N ASN A 13 -0.32 5.42 10.39
CA ASN A 13 -0.05 4.84 11.72
C ASN A 13 1.30 5.29 12.30
N LEU A 14 1.59 6.59 12.16
CA LEU A 14 2.84 7.17 12.59
C LEU A 14 2.69 7.72 14.02
N LEU A 15 3.47 7.17 14.94
CA LEU A 15 3.59 7.69 16.31
C LEU A 15 4.03 9.17 16.27
N HIS A 16 3.18 10.09 16.73
CA HIS A 16 3.41 11.53 16.59
C HIS A 16 4.69 12.04 17.28
N ALA A 17 5.13 11.36 18.34
CA ALA A 17 6.25 11.76 19.19
C ALA A 17 7.63 11.25 18.73
N ARG A 18 7.74 10.60 17.56
CA ARG A 18 9.00 10.06 17.03
C ARG A 18 9.37 10.70 15.70
N THR A 19 10.68 10.86 15.45
CA THR A 19 11.21 11.34 14.16
C THR A 19 11.00 10.33 13.03
N VAL A 20 11.26 10.74 11.80
CA VAL A 20 11.27 9.85 10.63
C VAL A 20 12.26 8.70 10.83
N ALA A 21 13.49 9.00 11.28
CA ALA A 21 14.50 7.99 11.56
C ALA A 21 14.03 6.95 12.57
N ASP A 22 13.47 7.40 13.69
CA ASP A 22 12.96 6.51 14.74
C ASP A 22 11.83 5.62 14.25
N LYS A 23 10.97 6.13 13.36
CA LYS A 23 9.86 5.36 12.80
C LYS A 23 10.31 4.28 11.84
N ILE A 24 11.24 4.61 10.96
CA ILE A 24 11.82 3.64 10.03
C ILE A 24 12.56 2.56 10.82
N GLY A 25 13.32 2.96 11.85
CA GLY A 25 14.11 2.07 12.69
C GLY A 25 13.31 1.27 13.73
N PHE A 26 12.05 1.61 13.98
CA PHE A 26 11.25 1.00 15.05
C PHE A 26 11.12 -0.53 14.97
N PRO A 27 10.84 -1.15 13.80
CA PRO A 27 10.80 -2.61 13.70
C PRO A 27 12.12 -3.29 14.07
N LEU A 28 13.24 -2.63 13.74
CA LEU A 28 14.59 -3.14 14.09
C LEU A 28 14.91 -2.94 15.58
N GLU A 29 14.42 -1.85 16.18
CA GLU A 29 14.51 -1.61 17.63
C GLU A 29 13.79 -2.70 18.40
N VAL A 30 12.56 -3.03 18.02
CA VAL A 30 11.76 -4.11 18.64
C VAL A 30 12.43 -5.48 18.44
N ALA A 31 13.11 -5.67 17.31
CA ALA A 31 13.86 -6.90 17.03
C ALA A 31 15.20 -7.00 17.77
N GLY A 32 15.59 -5.98 18.55
CA GLY A 32 16.84 -5.97 19.31
C GLY A 32 18.09 -5.74 18.45
N VAL A 33 17.96 -5.19 17.24
CA VAL A 33 19.10 -4.90 16.34
C VAL A 33 19.97 -3.82 16.97
N PRO A 34 21.33 -3.99 17.00
CA PRO A 34 22.25 -3.00 17.52
C PRO A 34 22.06 -1.62 16.89
N LYS A 35 22.27 -0.56 17.70
CA LYS A 35 22.02 0.83 17.26
C LYS A 35 22.74 1.19 15.96
N ALA A 36 24.02 0.85 15.83
CA ALA A 36 24.82 1.18 14.66
C ALA A 36 24.27 0.53 13.37
N GLU A 37 23.87 -0.75 13.42
CA GLU A 37 23.27 -1.46 12.30
C GLU A 37 21.91 -0.88 11.93
N ARG A 38 21.12 -0.50 12.94
CA ARG A 38 19.82 0.13 12.77
C ARG A 38 19.95 1.49 12.10
N GLU A 39 20.90 2.34 12.51
CA GLU A 39 21.17 3.64 11.92
C GLU A 39 21.62 3.52 10.44
N ALA A 40 22.49 2.56 10.14
CA ALA A 40 22.92 2.29 8.78
C ALA A 40 21.72 1.87 7.89
N ARG A 41 20.87 0.96 8.38
CA ARG A 41 19.69 0.51 7.64
C ARG A 41 18.65 1.63 7.46
N VAL A 42 18.48 2.49 8.45
CA VAL A 42 17.58 3.66 8.35
C VAL A 42 18.08 4.63 7.28
N ALA A 43 19.38 4.90 7.21
CA ALA A 43 19.96 5.77 6.19
C ALA A 43 19.75 5.21 4.77
N GLU A 44 20.01 3.91 4.57
CA GLU A 44 19.75 3.21 3.30
C GLU A 44 18.29 3.31 2.85
N LEU A 45 17.35 3.07 3.79
CA LEU A 45 15.93 3.12 3.48
C LEU A 45 15.42 4.54 3.24
N ALA A 46 15.96 5.53 3.97
CA ALA A 46 15.63 6.93 3.77
C ALA A 46 16.08 7.40 2.37
N GLU A 47 17.25 6.96 1.92
CA GLU A 47 17.73 7.20 0.56
C GLU A 47 16.82 6.54 -0.48
N LEU A 48 16.48 5.25 -0.28
CA LEU A 48 15.61 4.48 -1.18
C LEU A 48 14.25 5.16 -1.43
N VAL A 49 13.67 5.76 -0.38
CA VAL A 49 12.37 6.43 -0.49
C VAL A 49 12.47 7.95 -0.71
N GLY A 50 13.69 8.51 -0.85
CA GLY A 50 13.92 9.94 -1.11
C GLY A 50 13.57 10.84 0.08
N LEU A 51 13.95 10.45 1.30
CA LEU A 51 13.70 11.20 2.55
C LEU A 51 14.96 11.48 3.36
N THR A 52 16.15 11.40 2.76
CA THR A 52 17.44 11.61 3.46
C THR A 52 17.50 12.94 4.19
N ASP A 53 16.98 14.01 3.59
CA ASP A 53 16.93 15.38 4.15
C ASP A 53 15.83 15.55 5.20
N ARG A 54 14.99 14.55 5.44
CA ARG A 54 13.82 14.57 6.33
C ARG A 54 13.93 13.63 7.52
N ILE A 55 15.03 12.91 7.69
CA ILE A 55 15.17 11.87 8.74
C ILE A 55 14.99 12.40 10.16
N GLY A 56 15.36 13.67 10.42
CA GLY A 56 15.18 14.34 11.71
C GLY A 56 13.80 14.99 11.92
N HIS A 57 12.93 15.01 10.91
CA HIS A 57 11.61 15.65 10.99
C HIS A 57 10.59 14.78 11.73
N PHE A 58 9.57 15.45 12.28
CA PHE A 58 8.39 14.81 12.86
C PHE A 58 7.26 14.70 11.82
N PRO A 59 6.27 13.79 12.01
CA PRO A 59 5.16 13.63 11.07
C PRO A 59 4.37 14.89 10.77
N SER A 60 4.23 15.79 11.76
CA SER A 60 3.55 17.08 11.58
C SER A 60 4.20 17.99 10.54
N GLN A 61 5.47 17.76 10.24
CA GLN A 61 6.28 18.53 9.29
C GLN A 61 6.31 17.90 7.87
N LEU A 62 5.58 16.81 7.66
CA LEU A 62 5.60 16.03 6.41
C LEU A 62 4.27 16.16 5.65
N SER A 63 4.37 16.19 4.32
CA SER A 63 3.21 16.02 3.43
C SER A 63 2.65 14.60 3.52
N GLY A 64 1.43 14.37 2.99
CA GLY A 64 0.80 13.05 2.93
C GLY A 64 1.69 12.02 2.21
N GLY A 65 2.23 12.39 1.04
CA GLY A 65 3.13 11.51 0.29
C GLY A 65 4.44 11.21 1.03
N GLN A 66 5.01 12.18 1.76
CA GLN A 66 6.19 11.95 2.60
C GLN A 66 5.88 11.00 3.76
N LYS A 67 4.74 11.14 4.42
CA LYS A 67 4.27 10.20 5.45
C LYS A 67 4.12 8.78 4.89
N GLN A 68 3.59 8.64 3.67
CA GLN A 68 3.46 7.34 3.01
C GLN A 68 4.82 6.72 2.71
N ARG A 69 5.79 7.51 2.23
CA ARG A 69 7.18 7.06 2.02
C ARG A 69 7.83 6.57 3.32
N VAL A 70 7.57 7.22 4.46
CA VAL A 70 8.01 6.74 5.80
C VAL A 70 7.36 5.38 6.12
N GLY A 71 6.06 5.21 5.83
CA GLY A 71 5.35 3.94 6.02
C GLY A 71 5.96 2.81 5.20
N ILE A 72 6.29 3.07 3.94
CA ILE A 72 6.95 2.12 3.03
C ILE A 72 8.35 1.76 3.56
N ALA A 73 9.18 2.74 3.90
CA ALA A 73 10.52 2.50 4.45
C ALA A 73 10.47 1.67 5.74
N ARG A 74 9.55 1.97 6.64
CA ARG A 74 9.31 1.20 7.87
C ARG A 74 8.94 -0.26 7.58
N ALA A 75 8.05 -0.49 6.60
CA ALA A 75 7.64 -1.83 6.20
C ALA A 75 8.81 -2.66 5.62
N LEU A 76 9.77 -1.99 4.96
CA LEU A 76 10.97 -2.61 4.38
C LEU A 76 12.10 -2.84 5.39
N ALA A 77 12.01 -2.27 6.60
CA ALA A 77 13.12 -2.29 7.57
C ALA A 77 13.58 -3.71 7.92
N ALA A 78 12.65 -4.64 8.08
CA ALA A 78 12.93 -6.03 8.43
C ALA A 78 13.24 -6.95 7.23
N ASN A 79 13.60 -6.41 6.07
CA ASN A 79 13.88 -7.16 4.84
C ASN A 79 12.78 -8.17 4.47
N PRO A 80 11.53 -7.72 4.27
CA PRO A 80 10.44 -8.62 3.93
C PRO A 80 10.62 -9.21 2.51
N SER A 81 10.07 -10.41 2.28
CA SER A 81 9.95 -11.00 0.94
C SER A 81 8.66 -10.58 0.23
N VAL A 82 7.69 -10.08 0.99
CA VAL A 82 6.39 -9.60 0.50
C VAL A 82 6.09 -8.22 1.11
N LEU A 83 5.70 -7.27 0.28
CA LEU A 83 5.16 -5.97 0.69
C LEU A 83 3.65 -5.96 0.42
N LEU A 84 2.85 -5.89 1.48
CA LEU A 84 1.40 -5.77 1.38
C LEU A 84 1.01 -4.29 1.49
N CYS A 85 0.38 -3.76 0.44
CA CYS A 85 -0.09 -2.38 0.35
C CYS A 85 -1.62 -2.36 0.42
N ASP A 86 -2.17 -2.01 1.58
CA ASP A 86 -3.61 -1.95 1.80
C ASP A 86 -4.08 -0.50 1.65
N GLU A 87 -4.74 -0.22 0.51
CA GLU A 87 -5.21 1.12 0.11
C GLU A 87 -4.14 2.23 0.29
N ALA A 88 -2.89 1.92 0.00
CA ALA A 88 -1.73 2.76 0.31
C ALA A 88 -1.74 4.15 -0.35
N THR A 89 -2.62 4.42 -1.31
CA THR A 89 -2.71 5.68 -2.06
C THR A 89 -4.07 6.36 -2.00
N SER A 90 -5.08 5.75 -1.35
CA SER A 90 -6.46 6.23 -1.37
C SER A 90 -6.68 7.61 -0.74
N ALA A 91 -5.79 8.04 0.16
CA ALA A 91 -5.83 9.35 0.83
C ALA A 91 -4.92 10.42 0.18
N LEU A 92 -4.37 10.14 -1.01
CA LEU A 92 -3.42 11.01 -1.70
C LEU A 92 -4.04 11.64 -2.95
N ASP A 93 -3.51 12.80 -3.35
CA ASP A 93 -3.85 13.40 -4.63
C ASP A 93 -3.28 12.58 -5.81
N PRO A 94 -3.80 12.74 -7.04
CA PRO A 94 -3.38 11.91 -8.19
C PRO A 94 -1.88 11.96 -8.49
N ASN A 95 -1.24 13.13 -8.40
CA ASN A 95 0.19 13.26 -8.70
C ASN A 95 1.04 12.55 -7.64
N THR A 96 0.67 12.69 -6.38
CA THR A 96 1.34 12.00 -5.26
C THR A 96 1.10 10.49 -5.36
N THR A 97 -0.11 10.06 -5.73
CA THR A 97 -0.44 8.66 -5.99
C THR A 97 0.51 8.06 -7.02
N HIS A 98 0.62 8.67 -8.20
CA HIS A 98 1.53 8.21 -9.25
C HIS A 98 2.98 8.10 -8.77
N ALA A 99 3.48 9.11 -8.03
CA ALA A 99 4.83 9.10 -7.48
C ALA A 99 5.05 7.95 -6.45
N ILE A 100 4.04 7.59 -5.66
CA ILE A 100 4.11 6.45 -4.72
C ILE A 100 4.05 5.12 -5.46
N LEU A 101 3.21 4.99 -6.50
CA LEU A 101 3.12 3.77 -7.30
C LEU A 101 4.43 3.50 -8.06
N THR A 102 5.02 4.54 -8.65
CA THR A 102 6.35 4.46 -9.28
C THR A 102 7.40 4.00 -8.27
N LEU A 103 7.43 4.58 -7.07
CA LEU A 103 8.35 4.16 -6.01
C LEU A 103 8.17 2.67 -5.64
N ILE A 104 6.94 2.20 -5.49
CA ILE A 104 6.65 0.78 -5.18
C ILE A 104 7.15 -0.12 -6.30
N LYS A 105 6.96 0.25 -7.57
CA LYS A 105 7.45 -0.48 -8.74
C LYS A 105 8.97 -0.55 -8.78
N ASP A 106 9.65 0.55 -8.45
CA ASP A 106 11.11 0.61 -8.38
C ASP A 106 11.66 -0.27 -7.22
N ILE A 107 10.99 -0.26 -6.07
CA ILE A 107 11.31 -1.13 -4.94
C ILE A 107 11.15 -2.61 -5.32
N ASN A 108 10.04 -2.98 -5.97
CA ASN A 108 9.81 -4.35 -6.45
C ASN A 108 10.98 -4.81 -7.34
N LYS A 109 11.36 -3.99 -8.34
CA LYS A 109 12.47 -4.30 -9.25
C LYS A 109 13.83 -4.35 -8.55
N LYS A 110 14.13 -3.38 -7.69
CA LYS A 110 15.42 -3.25 -7.01
C LYS A 110 15.68 -4.35 -5.99
N LEU A 111 14.65 -4.69 -5.22
CA LEU A 111 14.75 -5.63 -4.10
C LEU A 111 14.30 -7.05 -4.45
N GLY A 112 13.65 -7.26 -5.60
CA GLY A 112 13.13 -8.57 -6.01
C GLY A 112 12.05 -9.12 -5.08
N ILE A 113 11.32 -8.25 -4.37
CA ILE A 113 10.25 -8.65 -3.44
C ILE A 113 8.90 -8.71 -4.15
N THR A 114 8.01 -9.58 -3.69
CA THR A 114 6.63 -9.59 -4.17
C THR A 114 5.85 -8.42 -3.56
N VAL A 115 5.11 -7.69 -4.40
CA VAL A 115 4.20 -6.63 -3.95
C VAL A 115 2.76 -7.10 -4.13
N VAL A 116 1.97 -7.04 -3.07
CA VAL A 116 0.53 -7.30 -3.09
C VAL A 116 -0.20 -6.00 -2.81
N VAL A 117 -1.06 -5.56 -3.73
CA VAL A 117 -1.82 -4.31 -3.60
C VAL A 117 -3.29 -4.64 -3.42
N ILE A 118 -3.89 -4.14 -2.34
CA ILE A 118 -5.34 -4.18 -2.13
C ILE A 118 -5.87 -2.80 -2.46
N THR A 119 -6.77 -2.72 -3.45
CA THR A 119 -7.35 -1.46 -3.90
C THR A 119 -8.69 -1.69 -4.61
N HIS A 120 -9.54 -0.70 -4.57
CA HIS A 120 -10.75 -0.61 -5.39
C HIS A 120 -10.56 0.32 -6.60
N GLN A 121 -9.37 0.91 -6.77
CA GLN A 121 -9.04 1.83 -7.85
C GLN A 121 -8.42 1.05 -9.03
N MET A 122 -9.18 0.86 -10.10
CA MET A 122 -8.70 0.09 -11.25
C MET A 122 -7.52 0.74 -11.97
N SER A 123 -7.42 2.08 -11.95
CA SER A 123 -6.25 2.80 -12.46
C SER A 123 -4.93 2.39 -11.77
N VAL A 124 -4.98 2.11 -10.46
CA VAL A 124 -3.82 1.61 -9.72
C VAL A 124 -3.44 0.21 -10.20
N VAL A 125 -4.44 -0.66 -10.42
CA VAL A 125 -4.20 -2.03 -10.92
C VAL A 125 -3.54 -1.98 -12.29
N GLU A 126 -4.07 -1.18 -13.23
CA GLU A 126 -3.50 -1.02 -14.58
C GLU A 126 -2.07 -0.47 -14.57
N GLU A 127 -1.77 0.45 -13.65
CA GLU A 127 -0.48 1.14 -13.62
C GLU A 127 0.67 0.26 -13.14
N ILE A 128 0.45 -0.58 -12.10
CA ILE A 128 1.56 -1.27 -11.43
C ILE A 128 1.43 -2.78 -11.30
N CYS A 129 0.25 -3.37 -11.54
CA CYS A 129 0.04 -4.79 -11.32
C CYS A 129 0.24 -5.59 -12.62
N ASP A 130 0.78 -6.80 -12.49
CA ASP A 130 0.87 -7.77 -13.57
C ASP A 130 -0.29 -8.77 -13.53
N HIS A 131 -0.76 -9.09 -12.32
CA HIS A 131 -1.81 -10.07 -12.02
C HIS A 131 -2.86 -9.46 -11.10
N VAL A 132 -4.10 -9.88 -11.23
CA VAL A 132 -5.21 -9.42 -10.41
C VAL A 132 -6.07 -10.59 -9.96
N ALA A 133 -6.54 -10.54 -8.71
CA ALA A 133 -7.57 -11.41 -8.17
C ALA A 133 -8.73 -10.55 -7.67
N ILE A 134 -9.93 -10.82 -8.15
CA ILE A 134 -11.15 -10.08 -7.80
C ILE A 134 -11.87 -10.84 -6.69
N LEU A 135 -12.10 -10.13 -5.58
CA LEU A 135 -12.84 -10.65 -4.43
C LEU A 135 -14.27 -10.10 -4.45
N ASP A 136 -15.23 -11.00 -4.26
CA ASP A 136 -16.65 -10.66 -4.06
C ASP A 136 -17.23 -11.62 -3.01
N GLY A 137 -17.96 -11.09 -2.01
CA GLY A 137 -18.51 -11.88 -0.93
C GLY A 137 -17.49 -12.71 -0.12
N GLY A 138 -16.24 -12.23 -0.03
CA GLY A 138 -15.16 -12.91 0.72
C GLY A 138 -14.47 -14.06 0.00
N VAL A 139 -14.80 -14.29 -1.28
CA VAL A 139 -14.17 -15.33 -2.12
C VAL A 139 -13.54 -14.72 -3.37
N VAL A 140 -12.50 -15.36 -3.90
CA VAL A 140 -11.93 -15.00 -5.20
C VAL A 140 -12.87 -15.52 -6.29
N VAL A 141 -13.47 -14.59 -7.05
CA VAL A 141 -14.45 -14.92 -8.11
C VAL A 141 -13.83 -14.93 -9.50
N GLU A 142 -12.69 -14.23 -9.67
CA GLU A 142 -11.94 -14.21 -10.92
C GLU A 142 -10.49 -13.83 -10.66
N GLU A 143 -9.55 -14.47 -11.38
CA GLU A 143 -8.12 -14.14 -11.33
C GLU A 143 -7.49 -14.31 -12.71
N GLY A 144 -6.42 -13.56 -12.97
CA GLY A 144 -5.69 -13.64 -14.23
C GLY A 144 -4.70 -12.49 -14.39
N SER A 145 -4.10 -12.38 -15.57
CA SER A 145 -3.32 -11.19 -15.91
C SER A 145 -4.21 -9.95 -15.98
N VAL A 146 -3.65 -8.78 -15.69
CA VAL A 146 -4.37 -7.50 -15.80
C VAL A 146 -4.96 -7.36 -17.20
N GLN A 147 -4.18 -7.68 -18.24
CA GLN A 147 -4.61 -7.58 -19.63
C GLN A 147 -5.84 -8.46 -19.93
N GLU A 148 -5.87 -9.72 -19.45
CA GLU A 148 -7.00 -10.64 -19.65
C GLU A 148 -8.26 -10.15 -18.96
N ILE A 149 -8.16 -9.77 -17.69
CA ILE A 149 -9.31 -9.32 -16.89
C ILE A 149 -9.90 -8.01 -17.45
N PHE A 150 -9.05 -7.07 -17.87
CA PHE A 150 -9.52 -5.80 -18.41
C PHE A 150 -10.08 -5.91 -19.84
N SER A 151 -9.55 -6.82 -20.67
CA SER A 151 -10.05 -7.02 -22.04
C SER A 151 -11.29 -7.92 -22.12
N ASN A 152 -11.41 -8.91 -21.22
CA ASN A 152 -12.48 -9.91 -21.26
C ASN A 152 -12.94 -10.36 -19.87
N PRO A 153 -13.54 -9.48 -19.04
CA PRO A 153 -14.02 -9.84 -17.71
C PRO A 153 -15.17 -10.86 -17.80
N LYS A 154 -15.02 -11.98 -17.12
CA LYS A 154 -15.96 -13.12 -17.19
C LYS A 154 -17.09 -12.99 -16.17
N THR A 155 -16.77 -12.53 -14.95
CA THR A 155 -17.74 -12.45 -13.87
C THR A 155 -18.48 -11.10 -13.84
N PRO A 156 -19.70 -11.04 -13.27
CA PRO A 156 -20.40 -9.76 -13.06
C PRO A 156 -19.60 -8.77 -12.19
N ALA A 157 -18.87 -9.27 -11.19
CA ALA A 157 -18.02 -8.47 -10.33
C ALA A 157 -16.88 -7.81 -11.12
N ALA A 158 -16.16 -8.58 -11.95
CA ALA A 158 -15.11 -8.06 -12.83
C ALA A 158 -15.65 -7.00 -13.79
N ARG A 159 -16.79 -7.28 -14.44
CA ARG A 159 -17.42 -6.32 -15.39
C ARG A 159 -17.77 -4.99 -14.70
N ARG A 160 -18.28 -5.03 -13.46
CA ARG A 160 -18.56 -3.79 -12.70
C ARG A 160 -17.31 -2.99 -12.38
N LEU A 161 -16.20 -3.67 -12.06
CA LEU A 161 -14.93 -3.00 -11.70
C LEU A 161 -14.22 -2.41 -12.92
N VAL A 162 -14.23 -3.14 -14.05
CA VAL A 162 -13.50 -2.76 -15.27
C VAL A 162 -14.29 -1.81 -16.18
N ALA A 163 -15.61 -1.66 -15.97
CA ALA A 163 -16.43 -0.76 -16.77
C ALA A 163 -15.89 0.70 -16.74
N PRO A 164 -15.90 1.44 -17.88
CA PRO A 164 -15.31 2.78 -18.00
C PRO A 164 -15.82 3.84 -17.01
N ASN A 165 -16.92 3.57 -16.32
CA ASN A 165 -17.54 4.41 -15.29
C ASN A 165 -17.48 3.76 -13.89
N GLY A 166 -16.68 2.72 -13.69
CA GLY A 166 -16.61 1.93 -12.43
C GLY A 166 -16.06 2.67 -11.20
N GLY A 167 -15.81 3.97 -11.29
CA GLY A 167 -15.37 4.80 -10.16
C GLY A 167 -16.48 5.53 -9.40
N SER A 168 -17.76 5.42 -9.81
CA SER A 168 -18.90 6.09 -9.16
C SER A 168 -20.21 5.32 -9.36
N ALA A 169 -20.22 4.02 -9.09
CA ALA A 169 -21.49 3.37 -8.82
C ALA A 169 -21.96 3.89 -7.45
N ALA A 170 -22.84 4.88 -7.46
CA ALA A 170 -23.69 5.20 -6.33
C ALA A 170 -24.24 3.88 -5.80
N ARG A 171 -23.99 3.57 -4.54
CA ARG A 171 -24.64 2.46 -3.84
C ARG A 171 -26.13 2.66 -4.04
N ASP A 172 -26.73 1.80 -4.81
CA ASP A 172 -28.17 1.69 -4.86
C ASP A 172 -28.63 1.19 -3.48
N LEU A 173 -28.96 2.13 -2.61
CA LEU A 173 -29.47 1.86 -1.26
C LEU A 173 -30.93 1.37 -1.27
N SER A 174 -31.51 1.16 -2.46
CA SER A 174 -32.90 0.71 -2.59
C SER A 174 -33.11 -0.77 -2.25
N SER A 175 -32.04 -1.52 -2.02
CA SER A 175 -32.12 -2.94 -1.63
C SER A 175 -32.02 -3.22 -0.13
N PHE A 176 -31.90 -2.20 0.72
CA PHE A 176 -31.99 -2.35 2.16
C PHE A 176 -33.45 -2.23 2.57
N ALA A 177 -34.13 -3.36 2.78
CA ALA A 177 -35.41 -3.40 3.47
C ALA A 177 -35.21 -2.99 4.94
N PRO A 178 -36.16 -2.23 5.54
CA PRO A 178 -35.99 -1.66 6.87
C PRO A 178 -36.24 -2.62 8.05
N ASP A 179 -36.11 -3.92 7.89
CA ASP A 179 -36.54 -4.93 8.87
C ASP A 179 -35.44 -5.91 9.37
N ASP A 180 -34.18 -5.52 9.43
CA ASP A 180 -33.20 -6.30 10.18
C ASP A 180 -32.90 -5.63 11.52
N HIS A 181 -33.64 -6.05 12.55
CA HIS A 181 -33.38 -5.76 13.95
C HIS A 181 -32.00 -6.29 14.36
N VAL A 182 -31.10 -5.37 14.69
CA VAL A 182 -29.88 -5.66 15.42
C VAL A 182 -30.25 -6.04 16.86
N VAL A 183 -29.89 -7.22 17.30
CA VAL A 183 -29.74 -7.61 18.71
C VAL A 183 -28.26 -7.60 19.04
#